data_9481e075e1440aefad0912f1d1fbebd8
#
_entry.id   9481e075e1440aefad0912f1d1fbebd8
#
_cell.length_a   1.000
_cell.length_b   1.000
_cell.length_c   1.000
_cell.angle_alpha   90.00
_cell.angle_beta   90.00
_cell.angle_gamma   90.00
#
_symmetry.space_group_name_H-M   'P 1'
#
loop_
_entity.id
_entity.type
_entity.pdbx_description
1 polymer ?
#
loop_
_entity_poly.entity_id
_entity_poly.type
_entity_poly.pdbx_seq_one_letter_code
_entity_poly.pdbx_strand_id
1 'polypeptide(L)'
;MISACCCCLPDGTARHALDAARVHFAPWPQEVLAAYAATDEVLDKAGAYAVQGQGAFLAQRIEGSVSTVVGLPMTQLVSLLLELGAIRPHAARAIST
;
A
#
# COMPACT_ATOMS: atom_id res chain seq x y z
N MET A 1 -6.57 -6.77 -1.04
CA MET A 1 -5.71 -6.11 -0.02
C MET A 1 -6.44 -4.93 0.57
N ILE A 2 -6.46 -4.86 1.88
CA ILE A 2 -7.07 -3.76 2.61
C ILE A 2 -6.00 -3.17 3.51
N SER A 3 -5.87 -1.85 3.47
CA SER A 3 -4.98 -1.11 4.36
C SER A 3 -5.75 -0.06 5.11
N ALA A 4 -5.42 0.14 6.37
CA ALA A 4 -6.07 1.12 7.22
C ALA A 4 -5.02 1.86 8.05
N CYS A 5 -5.34 3.09 8.42
CA CYS A 5 -4.55 3.86 9.35
C CYS A 5 -5.46 4.64 10.28
N CYS A 6 -4.91 5.06 11.41
CA CYS A 6 -5.63 5.86 12.39
C CYS A 6 -4.75 7.05 12.78
N CYS A 7 -5.34 8.24 12.76
CA CYS A 7 -4.70 9.46 13.25
C CYS A 7 -5.31 9.83 14.59
N CYS A 8 -4.46 9.89 15.62
CA CYS A 8 -4.88 10.30 16.96
C CYS A 8 -4.49 11.76 17.17
N LEU A 9 -5.45 12.58 17.56
CA LEU A 9 -5.25 14.00 17.82
C LEU A 9 -4.91 14.23 19.28
N PRO A 10 -4.25 15.36 19.62
CA PRO A 10 -3.92 15.66 21.01
C PRO A 10 -5.14 15.78 21.93
N ASP A 11 -6.30 16.08 21.40
CA ASP A 11 -7.56 16.17 22.19
C ASP A 11 -8.20 14.80 22.46
N GLY A 12 -7.57 13.72 22.01
CA GLY A 12 -8.08 12.36 22.19
C GLY A 12 -8.98 11.88 21.05
N THR A 13 -9.28 12.72 20.07
CA THR A 13 -10.07 12.29 18.90
C THR A 13 -9.25 11.38 18.02
N ALA A 14 -9.88 10.36 17.45
CA ALA A 14 -9.25 9.48 16.48
C ALA A 14 -10.00 9.54 15.15
N ARG A 15 -9.26 9.60 14.06
CA ARG A 15 -9.78 9.57 12.70
C ARG A 15 -9.15 8.41 11.97
N HIS A 16 -9.93 7.76 11.15
CA HIS A 16 -9.51 6.55 10.44
C HIS A 16 -9.54 6.77 8.95
N ALA A 17 -8.61 6.13 8.26
CA ALA A 17 -8.63 6.02 6.81
C ALA A 17 -8.46 4.56 6.44
N LEU A 18 -9.18 4.13 5.41
CA LEU A 18 -9.18 2.75 4.96
C LEU A 18 -9.28 2.75 3.43
N ASP A 19 -8.55 1.85 2.80
CA ASP A 19 -8.65 1.67 1.37
C ASP A 19 -8.47 0.19 1.03
N ALA A 20 -9.09 -0.21 -0.06
CA ALA A 20 -8.99 -1.57 -0.58
C ALA A 20 -8.46 -1.54 -2.01
N ALA A 21 -7.62 -2.47 -2.34
CA ALA A 21 -7.12 -2.67 -3.68
C ALA A 21 -7.25 -4.15 -4.04
N ARG A 22 -7.50 -4.42 -5.32
CA ARG A 22 -7.61 -5.76 -5.83
C ARG A 22 -6.39 -6.08 -6.68
N VAL A 23 -5.72 -7.16 -6.33
CA VAL A 23 -4.54 -7.61 -7.05
C VAL A 23 -4.93 -8.84 -7.86
N HIS A 24 -4.67 -8.79 -9.15
CA HIS A 24 -4.96 -9.88 -10.08
C HIS A 24 -3.65 -10.56 -10.46
N PHE A 25 -3.49 -11.79 -10.02
CA PHE A 25 -2.33 -12.60 -10.40
C PHE A 25 -2.50 -13.10 -11.82
N ALA A 26 -1.40 -13.21 -12.54
CA ALA A 26 -1.37 -13.99 -13.77
C ALA A 26 -1.56 -15.48 -13.43
N PRO A 27 -2.00 -16.30 -14.40
CA PRO A 27 -2.25 -17.73 -14.15
C PRO A 27 -0.93 -18.52 -14.14
N TRP A 28 -0.14 -18.36 -13.09
CA TRP A 28 1.17 -18.99 -12.95
C TRP A 28 1.03 -20.49 -12.72
N PRO A 29 1.92 -21.32 -13.32
CA PRO A 29 2.00 -22.73 -12.97
C PRO A 29 2.28 -22.91 -11.47
N GLN A 30 1.78 -24.01 -10.91
CA GLN A 30 1.92 -24.26 -9.48
C GLN A 30 3.37 -24.35 -9.05
N GLU A 31 4.25 -24.90 -9.87
CA GLU A 31 5.67 -24.98 -9.57
C GLU A 31 6.33 -23.60 -9.44
N VAL A 32 5.86 -22.60 -10.20
CA VAL A 32 6.35 -21.23 -10.09
C VAL A 32 5.89 -20.63 -8.76
N LEU A 33 4.63 -20.84 -8.39
CA LEU A 33 4.11 -20.36 -7.12
C LEU A 33 4.79 -21.04 -5.95
N ALA A 34 5.04 -22.34 -6.02
CA ALA A 34 5.72 -23.08 -4.99
C ALA A 34 7.17 -22.61 -4.80
N ALA A 35 7.86 -22.33 -5.89
CA ALA A 35 9.23 -21.83 -5.83
C ALA A 35 9.28 -20.46 -5.15
N TYR A 36 8.35 -19.57 -5.46
CA TYR A 36 8.27 -18.26 -4.79
C TYR A 36 7.92 -18.43 -3.31
N ALA A 37 6.96 -19.30 -2.98
CA ALA A 37 6.53 -19.52 -1.61
C ALA A 37 7.64 -20.08 -0.71
N ALA A 38 8.68 -20.68 -1.30
CA ALA A 38 9.83 -21.17 -0.56
C ALA A 38 10.85 -20.07 -0.24
N THR A 39 10.66 -18.85 -0.74
CA THR A 39 11.56 -17.73 -0.43
C THR A 39 11.19 -17.11 0.92
N ASP A 40 12.15 -16.42 1.52
CA ASP A 40 11.92 -15.72 2.78
C ASP A 40 11.04 -14.46 2.61
N GLU A 41 10.87 -13.99 1.39
CA GLU A 41 10.13 -12.75 1.10
C GLU A 41 8.67 -12.83 1.54
N VAL A 42 8.10 -14.05 1.61
CA VAL A 42 6.69 -14.24 1.94
C VAL A 42 6.37 -14.13 3.42
N LEU A 43 7.36 -14.22 4.30
CA LEU A 43 7.15 -14.47 5.73
C LEU A 43 6.49 -13.30 6.47
N ASP A 44 6.75 -12.08 6.05
CA ASP A 44 6.24 -10.88 6.73
C ASP A 44 5.32 -10.04 5.87
N LYS A 45 4.76 -10.62 4.80
CA LYS A 45 3.89 -9.91 3.87
C LYS A 45 2.45 -10.35 4.00
N ALA A 46 1.53 -9.40 3.98
CA ALA A 46 0.12 -9.70 3.88
C ALA A 46 -0.16 -10.42 2.55
N GLY A 47 -0.92 -11.52 2.61
CA GLY A 47 -1.18 -12.33 1.43
C GLY A 47 0.01 -13.19 1.00
N ALA A 48 1.09 -13.19 1.78
CA ALA A 48 2.30 -13.98 1.55
C ALA A 48 2.96 -13.70 0.19
N TYR A 49 2.94 -12.45 -0.26
CA TYR A 49 3.68 -12.03 -1.45
C TYR A 49 4.06 -10.56 -1.33
N ALA A 50 5.10 -10.16 -2.07
CA ALA A 50 5.51 -8.78 -2.17
C ALA A 50 5.23 -8.27 -3.58
N VAL A 51 4.56 -7.12 -3.68
CA VAL A 51 4.29 -6.48 -4.98
C VAL A 51 5.58 -5.88 -5.56
N GLN A 52 6.58 -5.72 -4.72
CA GLN A 52 7.93 -5.28 -5.09
C GLN A 52 8.90 -6.43 -4.85
N GLY A 53 10.13 -6.33 -5.37
CA GLY A 53 11.13 -7.36 -5.20
C GLY A 53 10.87 -8.59 -6.04
N GLN A 54 11.15 -9.76 -5.49
CA GLN A 54 11.03 -11.03 -6.21
C GLN A 54 9.61 -11.37 -6.59
N GLY A 55 8.63 -10.91 -5.83
CA GLY A 55 7.21 -11.17 -6.10
C GLY A 55 6.58 -10.23 -7.11
N ALA A 56 7.35 -9.29 -7.67
CA ALA A 56 6.80 -8.30 -8.59
C ALA A 56 6.16 -8.92 -9.84
N PHE A 57 6.61 -10.09 -10.24
CA PHE A 57 6.09 -10.75 -11.43
C PHE A 57 4.71 -11.40 -11.23
N LEU A 58 4.29 -11.61 -9.99
CA LEU A 58 3.06 -12.35 -9.69
C LEU A 58 1.82 -11.59 -10.13
N ALA A 59 1.77 -10.30 -9.88
CA ALA A 59 0.62 -9.48 -10.20
C ALA A 59 0.61 -9.09 -11.66
N GLN A 60 -0.47 -9.42 -12.34
CA GLN A 60 -0.68 -8.97 -13.71
C GLN A 60 -1.31 -7.60 -13.75
N ARG A 61 -2.17 -7.28 -12.77
CA ARG A 61 -2.88 -6.02 -12.71
C ARG A 61 -3.26 -5.69 -11.27
N ILE A 62 -3.25 -4.41 -10.95
CA ILE A 62 -3.73 -3.90 -9.67
C ILE A 62 -4.87 -2.92 -9.94
N GLU A 63 -6.03 -3.16 -9.33
CA GLU A 63 -7.13 -2.22 -9.29
C GLU A 63 -7.09 -1.48 -7.97
N GLY A 64 -6.82 -0.18 -8.03
CA GLY A 64 -6.67 0.65 -6.86
C GLY A 64 -5.25 1.13 -6.69
N SER A 65 -4.90 1.54 -5.48
CA SER A 65 -3.62 2.15 -5.17
C SER A 65 -2.56 1.10 -4.85
N VAL A 66 -1.39 1.23 -5.47
CA VAL A 66 -0.22 0.40 -5.14
C VAL A 66 0.19 0.61 -3.69
N SER A 67 0.08 1.85 -3.16
CA SER A 67 0.43 2.11 -1.77
C SER A 67 -0.45 1.30 -0.79
N THR A 68 -1.72 1.11 -1.13
CA THR A 68 -2.62 0.25 -0.34
C THR A 68 -2.16 -1.20 -0.35
N VAL A 69 -1.68 -1.69 -1.48
CA VAL A 69 -1.14 -3.05 -1.58
C VAL A 69 0.15 -3.18 -0.76
N VAL A 70 1.00 -2.16 -0.79
CA VAL A 70 2.24 -2.15 0.00
C VAL A 70 1.96 -2.11 1.51
N GLY A 71 0.89 -1.43 1.92
CA GLY A 71 0.46 -1.49 3.32
C GLY A 71 -0.02 -0.20 3.95
N LEU A 72 -0.07 0.91 3.20
CA LEU A 72 -0.54 2.19 3.74
C LEU A 72 -1.41 2.90 2.71
N PRO A 73 -2.66 3.29 3.07
CA PRO A 73 -3.55 3.98 2.13
C PRO A 73 -3.15 5.46 2.01
N MET A 74 -2.12 5.74 1.22
CA MET A 74 -1.48 7.06 1.18
C MET A 74 -2.42 8.18 0.73
N THR A 75 -3.25 7.94 -0.27
CA THR A 75 -4.17 8.97 -0.75
C THR A 75 -5.14 9.38 0.35
N GLN A 76 -5.74 8.40 1.02
CA GLN A 76 -6.68 8.63 2.10
C GLN A 76 -5.99 9.25 3.32
N LEU A 77 -4.77 8.80 3.62
CA LEU A 77 -4.00 9.34 4.74
C LEU A 77 -3.65 10.80 4.51
N VAL A 78 -3.11 11.14 3.34
CA VAL A 78 -2.74 12.53 3.02
C VAL A 78 -3.97 13.43 3.02
N SER A 79 -5.08 12.98 2.45
CA SER A 79 -6.34 13.73 2.49
C SER A 79 -6.79 14.00 3.92
N LEU A 80 -6.70 13.00 4.79
CA LEU A 80 -7.07 13.14 6.19
C LEU A 80 -6.16 14.12 6.93
N LEU A 81 -4.86 14.04 6.71
CA LEU A 81 -3.90 14.94 7.34
C LEU A 81 -4.09 16.40 6.90
N LEU A 82 -4.41 16.62 5.62
CA LEU A 82 -4.73 17.95 5.12
C LEU A 82 -6.01 18.49 5.76
N GLU A 83 -7.05 17.66 5.85
CA GLU A 83 -8.33 18.03 6.46
C GLU A 83 -8.14 18.41 7.92
N LEU A 84 -7.29 17.68 8.65
CA LEU A 84 -7.02 17.94 10.06
C LEU A 84 -6.04 19.11 10.28
N GLY A 85 -5.47 19.67 9.23
CA GLY A 85 -4.48 20.73 9.33
C GLY A 85 -3.13 20.26 9.87
N ALA A 86 -2.88 18.95 9.92
CA ALA A 86 -1.62 18.40 10.40
C ALA A 86 -0.47 18.60 9.41
N ILE A 87 -0.80 18.71 8.13
CA ILE A 87 0.15 19.03 7.08
C ILE A 87 -0.42 20.14 6.20
N ARG A 88 0.45 20.84 5.49
CA ARG A 88 0.06 21.89 4.55
C ARG A 88 0.80 21.71 3.25
N PRO A 89 0.16 22.05 2.11
CA PRO A 89 0.92 22.18 0.88
C PRO A 89 2.02 23.21 1.07
N HIS A 90 3.22 22.86 0.65
CA HIS A 90 4.37 23.76 0.70
C HIS A 90 4.73 24.12 -0.72
N ALA A 91 4.81 25.43 -1.00
CA ALA A 91 5.25 25.90 -2.30
C ALA A 91 6.73 25.52 -2.43
N ALA A 92 6.98 24.33 -2.94
CA ALA A 92 8.33 23.93 -3.26
C ALA A 92 8.87 24.88 -4.31
N ARG A 93 10.15 25.26 -4.20
CA ARG A 93 10.87 25.87 -5.28
C ARG A 93 10.59 25.05 -6.52
N ALA A 94 10.15 25.72 -7.57
CA ALA A 94 9.99 25.04 -8.83
C ALA A 94 11.31 24.36 -9.18
N ILE A 95 11.31 23.06 -9.06
CA ILE A 95 12.41 22.28 -9.59
C ILE A 95 12.11 22.15 -11.05
N SER A 96 12.86 22.83 -11.85
CA SER A 96 12.77 22.62 -13.28
C SER A 96 13.32 21.22 -13.56
N THR A 97 12.42 20.34 -13.76
CA THR A 97 12.75 19.01 -14.26
C THR A 97 12.64 19.00 -15.76
#